data_99eeffa41b646f08e8cc75dd4686d420
#
_entry.id   99eeffa41b646f08e8cc75dd4686d420
#
_cell.length_a   1.000
_cell.length_b   1.000
_cell.length_c   1.000
_cell.angle_alpha   90.00
_cell.angle_beta   90.00
_cell.angle_gamma   90.00
#
_symmetry.space_group_name_H-M   'P 1'
#
loop_
_entity.id
_entity.type
_entity.pdbx_description
1 polymer ?
#
loop_
_entity_poly.entity_id
_entity_poly.type
_entity_poly.pdbx_seq_one_letter_code
_entity_poly.pdbx_strand_id
1 'polypeptide(L)'
;MKEKFRVKKHQEFQEIINSKNFEKNSFYAIYFRSNNYSYSRIGISASKKLGNAVKRVKIRRQVRAMLCELWGLDIPLDLVIIVRNGYKIENYNESLNRLKELLDKILRRITNE
;
A
#
# COMPACT_ATOMS: atom_id res chain seq x y z
N MET A 1 12.83 -2.30 3.50
CA MET A 1 12.13 -3.36 2.74
C MET A 1 13.02 -3.84 1.61
N LYS A 2 13.23 -5.14 1.52
CA LYS A 2 14.07 -5.74 0.48
C LYS A 2 13.45 -5.59 -0.91
N GLU A 3 14.30 -5.57 -1.94
CA GLU A 3 13.84 -5.38 -3.32
C GLU A 3 12.81 -6.39 -3.80
N LYS A 4 12.94 -7.65 -3.38
CA LYS A 4 11.99 -8.68 -3.82
C LYS A 4 10.55 -8.40 -3.38
N PHE A 5 10.37 -7.59 -2.33
CA PHE A 5 9.05 -7.21 -1.82
C PHE A 5 8.48 -5.96 -2.48
N ARG A 6 9.12 -5.44 -3.52
CA ARG A 6 8.68 -4.21 -4.19
C ARG A 6 8.14 -4.49 -5.58
N VAL A 7 7.02 -3.86 -5.91
CA VAL A 7 6.56 -3.75 -7.28
C VAL A 7 7.34 -2.63 -7.93
N LYS A 8 8.16 -2.93 -8.93
CA LYS A 8 9.08 -1.96 -9.54
C LYS A 8 8.65 -1.47 -10.92
N LYS A 9 8.02 -2.33 -11.71
CA LYS A 9 7.67 -2.01 -13.09
C LYS A 9 6.36 -1.25 -13.15
N HIS A 10 6.34 -0.16 -13.91
CA HIS A 10 5.13 0.62 -14.13
C HIS A 10 3.99 -0.23 -14.68
N GLN A 11 4.30 -1.15 -15.58
CA GLN A 11 3.30 -2.06 -16.16
C GLN A 11 2.64 -2.92 -15.09
N GLU A 12 3.42 -3.45 -14.14
CA GLU A 12 2.87 -4.26 -13.04
C GLU A 12 1.97 -3.44 -12.12
N PHE A 13 2.35 -2.17 -11.85
CA PHE A 13 1.49 -1.24 -11.12
C PHE A 13 0.12 -1.10 -11.79
N GLN A 14 0.12 -0.87 -13.09
CA GLN A 14 -1.12 -0.69 -13.84
C GLN A 14 -1.97 -1.96 -13.86
N GLU A 15 -1.35 -3.12 -13.99
CA GLU A 15 -2.05 -4.39 -13.95
C GLU A 15 -2.75 -4.64 -12.62
N ILE A 16 -2.09 -4.29 -11.52
CA ILE A 16 -2.66 -4.46 -10.18
C ILE A 16 -3.85 -3.50 -9.98
N ILE A 17 -3.70 -2.24 -10.39
CA ILE A 17 -4.78 -1.25 -10.34
C ILE A 17 -5.96 -1.69 -11.19
N ASN A 18 -5.71 -2.24 -12.37
CA ASN A 18 -6.74 -2.70 -13.29
C ASN A 18 -7.43 -3.99 -12.85
N SER A 19 -6.93 -4.67 -11.83
CA SER A 19 -7.56 -5.87 -11.29
C SER A 19 -8.91 -5.58 -10.62
N LYS A 20 -9.17 -4.33 -10.30
CA LYS A 20 -10.42 -3.83 -9.70
C LYS A 20 -10.73 -4.34 -8.29
N ASN A 21 -9.81 -5.03 -7.66
CA ASN A 21 -9.92 -5.39 -6.25
C ASN A 21 -9.27 -4.30 -5.41
N PHE A 22 -10.05 -3.59 -4.61
CA PHE A 22 -9.50 -2.52 -3.79
C PHE A 22 -10.32 -2.24 -2.53
N GLU A 23 -9.68 -1.60 -1.57
CA GLU A 23 -10.29 -0.97 -0.41
C GLU A 23 -9.74 0.45 -0.30
N LYS A 24 -10.57 1.39 0.10
CA LYS A 24 -10.13 2.79 0.20
C LYS A 24 -10.76 3.53 1.37
N ASN A 25 -10.06 4.57 1.81
CA ASN A 25 -10.57 5.60 2.72
C ASN A 25 -10.01 6.96 2.28
N SER A 26 -10.15 8.00 3.10
CA SER A 26 -9.65 9.32 2.73
C SER A 26 -8.11 9.41 2.71
N PHE A 27 -7.41 8.45 3.34
CA PHE A 27 -5.94 8.45 3.43
C PHE A 27 -5.29 7.63 2.33
N TYR A 28 -5.91 6.51 1.93
CA TYR A 28 -5.30 5.56 1.00
C TYR A 28 -6.35 4.92 0.08
N ALA A 29 -5.87 4.45 -1.06
CA ALA A 29 -6.56 3.44 -1.86
C ALA A 29 -5.58 2.29 -2.04
N ILE A 30 -5.97 1.07 -1.67
CA ILE A 30 -5.11 -0.11 -1.79
C ILE A 30 -5.74 -1.05 -2.80
N TYR A 31 -5.02 -1.27 -3.90
CA TYR A 31 -5.38 -2.26 -4.91
C TYR A 31 -4.59 -3.52 -4.65
N PHE A 32 -5.20 -4.67 -4.86
CA PHE A 32 -4.55 -5.93 -4.56
C PHE A 32 -4.96 -7.04 -5.53
N ARG A 33 -4.06 -8.00 -5.70
CA ARG A 33 -4.34 -9.22 -6.46
C ARG A 33 -3.47 -10.35 -5.92
N SER A 34 -3.93 -11.60 -6.09
CA SER A 34 -3.10 -12.78 -5.78
C SER A 34 -1.89 -12.83 -6.69
N ASN A 35 -0.77 -13.31 -6.17
CA ASN A 35 0.42 -13.53 -6.98
C ASN A 35 0.88 -14.99 -6.87
N ASN A 36 1.90 -15.36 -7.66
CA ASN A 36 2.46 -16.71 -7.69
C ASN A 36 3.71 -16.85 -6.83
N TYR A 37 4.01 -15.85 -6.00
CA TYR A 37 5.13 -15.88 -5.08
C TYR A 37 4.68 -16.40 -3.73
N SER A 38 5.62 -16.74 -2.86
CA SER A 38 5.34 -17.09 -1.47
C SER A 38 5.39 -15.88 -0.54
N TYR A 39 5.39 -14.68 -1.10
CA TYR A 39 5.53 -13.42 -0.34
C TYR A 39 4.76 -12.29 -1.03
N SER A 40 4.50 -11.23 -0.27
CA SER A 40 3.87 -10.02 -0.80
C SER A 40 4.85 -9.16 -1.58
N ARG A 41 4.34 -8.51 -2.63
CA ARG A 41 5.07 -7.45 -3.31
C ARG A 41 4.26 -6.16 -3.19
N ILE A 42 4.94 -5.06 -2.88
CA ILE A 42 4.29 -3.82 -2.50
C ILE A 42 4.81 -2.67 -3.36
N GLY A 43 3.87 -1.90 -3.91
CA GLY A 43 4.15 -0.64 -4.57
C GLY A 43 3.46 0.49 -3.84
N ILE A 44 4.12 1.65 -3.72
CA ILE A 44 3.60 2.82 -3.03
C ILE A 44 3.68 4.00 -3.99
N SER A 45 2.55 4.66 -4.19
CA SER A 45 2.45 5.83 -5.05
C SER A 45 2.08 7.06 -4.24
N ALA A 46 2.89 8.12 -4.35
CA ALA A 46 2.63 9.42 -3.76
C ALA A 46 2.73 10.46 -4.88
N SER A 47 1.59 10.98 -5.32
CA SER A 47 1.53 11.90 -6.47
C SER A 47 2.06 13.28 -6.13
N LYS A 48 2.33 14.06 -7.19
CA LYS A 48 2.79 15.46 -7.07
C LYS A 48 1.80 16.35 -6.31
N LYS A 49 0.53 15.97 -6.27
CA LYS A 49 -0.49 16.71 -5.52
C LYS A 49 -0.24 16.70 -4.00
N LEU A 50 0.53 15.74 -3.51
CA LEU A 50 0.82 15.62 -2.07
C LEU A 50 1.95 16.54 -1.61
N GLY A 51 2.68 17.14 -2.53
CA GLY A 51 3.77 18.06 -2.21
C GLY A 51 4.99 17.86 -3.08
N ASN A 52 6.11 18.48 -2.69
CA ASN A 52 7.36 18.40 -3.42
C ASN A 52 8.02 17.02 -3.29
N ALA A 53 9.15 16.82 -3.99
CA ALA A 53 9.84 15.53 -4.01
C ALA A 53 10.28 15.08 -2.62
N VAL A 54 10.77 15.99 -1.79
CA VAL A 54 11.23 15.68 -0.42
C VAL A 54 10.06 15.17 0.43
N LYS A 55 8.94 15.85 0.38
CA LYS A 55 7.73 15.45 1.12
C LYS A 55 7.23 14.09 0.67
N ARG A 56 7.19 13.85 -0.65
CA ARG A 56 6.73 12.57 -1.20
C ARG A 56 7.63 11.39 -0.79
N VAL A 57 8.96 11.61 -0.76
CA VAL A 57 9.90 10.59 -0.27
C VAL A 57 9.62 10.27 1.19
N LYS A 58 9.39 11.28 2.02
CA LYS A 58 9.07 11.09 3.43
C LYS A 58 7.77 10.30 3.62
N ILE A 59 6.75 10.62 2.83
CA ILE A 59 5.47 9.88 2.87
C ILE A 59 5.69 8.40 2.53
N ARG A 60 6.41 8.11 1.44
CA ARG A 60 6.67 6.73 1.05
C ARG A 60 7.45 5.96 2.12
N ARG A 61 8.42 6.61 2.78
CA ARG A 61 9.17 6.00 3.90
C ARG A 61 8.26 5.67 5.07
N GLN A 62 7.37 6.59 5.44
CA GLN A 62 6.43 6.38 6.52
C GLN A 62 5.52 5.19 6.22
N VAL A 63 4.97 5.13 5.02
CA VAL A 63 4.07 4.04 4.62
C VAL A 63 4.80 2.70 4.61
N ARG A 64 6.04 2.64 4.12
CA ARG A 64 6.83 1.40 4.17
C ARG A 64 7.07 0.93 5.59
N ALA A 65 7.39 1.84 6.50
CA ALA A 65 7.58 1.52 7.91
C ALA A 65 6.31 0.96 8.54
N MET A 66 5.16 1.57 8.21
CA MET A 66 3.85 1.09 8.67
C MET A 66 3.56 -0.31 8.17
N LEU A 67 3.85 -0.59 6.89
CA LEU A 67 3.62 -1.90 6.32
C LEU A 67 4.52 -2.97 6.95
N CYS A 68 5.76 -2.64 7.25
CA CYS A 68 6.64 -3.57 7.95
C CYS A 68 6.09 -3.94 9.34
N GLU A 69 5.38 -3.02 9.97
CA GLU A 69 4.76 -3.24 11.27
C GLU A 69 3.43 -3.98 11.17
N LEU A 70 2.60 -3.64 10.18
CA LEU A 70 1.20 -4.06 10.09
C LEU A 70 0.95 -5.27 9.20
N TRP A 71 1.83 -5.55 8.26
CA TRP A 71 1.56 -6.55 7.22
C TRP A 71 2.55 -7.69 7.23
N GLY A 72 2.03 -8.92 7.19
CA GLY A 72 2.86 -10.11 7.03
C GLY A 72 3.36 -10.24 5.59
N LEU A 73 4.67 -10.13 5.39
CA LEU A 73 5.26 -10.23 4.05
C LEU A 73 5.24 -11.64 3.47
N ASP A 74 4.77 -12.64 4.22
CA ASP A 74 4.58 -14.01 3.76
C ASP A 74 3.22 -14.26 3.10
N ILE A 75 2.38 -13.25 3.01
CA ILE A 75 1.07 -13.33 2.35
C ILE A 75 1.25 -13.15 0.83
N PRO A 76 0.79 -14.10 0.00
CA PRO A 76 1.05 -14.06 -1.44
C PRO A 76 0.10 -13.10 -2.20
N LEU A 77 0.25 -11.82 -1.92
CA LEU A 77 -0.52 -10.75 -2.57
C LEU A 77 0.39 -9.68 -3.12
N ASP A 78 0.03 -9.14 -4.29
CA ASP A 78 0.56 -7.86 -4.76
C ASP A 78 -0.35 -6.76 -4.24
N LEU A 79 0.25 -5.74 -3.61
CA LEU A 79 -0.45 -4.56 -3.09
C LEU A 79 0.09 -3.30 -3.75
N VAL A 80 -0.80 -2.45 -4.25
CA VAL A 80 -0.44 -1.08 -4.67
C VAL A 80 -1.18 -0.12 -3.77
N ILE A 81 -0.43 0.68 -3.02
CA ILE A 81 -0.97 1.66 -2.10
C ILE A 81 -0.82 3.03 -2.72
N ILE A 82 -1.96 3.66 -3.00
CA ILE A 82 -2.02 5.02 -3.51
C ILE A 82 -2.33 5.93 -2.33
N VAL A 83 -1.40 6.82 -1.99
CA VAL A 83 -1.59 7.76 -0.89
C VAL A 83 -2.47 8.92 -1.39
N ARG A 84 -3.54 9.18 -0.66
CA ARG A 84 -4.55 10.18 -1.02
C ARG A 84 -4.36 11.47 -0.24
N ASN A 85 -5.09 12.52 -0.63
CA ASN A 85 -4.96 13.87 -0.06
C ASN A 85 -5.28 13.95 1.44
N GLY A 86 -5.99 12.97 1.98
CA GLY A 86 -6.27 12.93 3.41
C GLY A 86 -5.11 12.48 4.29
N TYR A 87 -4.02 12.00 3.68
CA TYR A 87 -2.86 11.53 4.43
C TYR A 87 -2.25 12.66 5.29
N LYS A 88 -1.94 12.34 6.54
CA LYS A 88 -1.37 13.33 7.48
C LYS A 88 0.05 12.95 7.84
N ILE A 89 1.00 13.59 7.18
CA ILE A 89 2.43 13.36 7.41
C ILE A 89 2.85 13.73 8.85
N GLU A 90 2.19 14.72 9.43
CA GLU A 90 2.45 15.21 10.79
C GLU A 90 1.74 14.40 11.88
N ASN A 91 0.87 13.47 11.51
CA ASN A 91 0.16 12.61 12.46
C ASN A 91 0.33 11.14 12.07
N TYR A 92 1.47 10.59 12.45
CA TYR A 92 1.83 9.22 12.12
C TYR A 92 0.82 8.20 12.65
N ASN A 93 0.37 8.36 13.89
CA ASN A 93 -0.55 7.40 14.50
C ASN A 93 -1.90 7.35 13.80
N GLU A 94 -2.45 8.48 13.41
CA GLU A 94 -3.71 8.50 12.66
C GLU A 94 -3.53 7.84 11.29
N SER A 95 -2.44 8.18 10.59
CA SER A 95 -2.14 7.60 9.28
C SER A 95 -1.92 6.08 9.38
N LEU A 96 -1.26 5.63 10.45
CA LEU A 96 -1.06 4.21 10.74
C LEU A 96 -2.39 3.49 10.96
N ASN A 97 -3.27 4.06 11.77
CA ASN A 97 -4.56 3.44 12.09
C ASN A 97 -5.47 3.35 10.86
N ARG A 98 -5.42 4.37 9.99
CA ARG A 98 -6.18 4.34 8.74
C ARG A 98 -5.67 3.29 7.77
N LEU A 99 -4.37 3.07 7.73
CA LEU A 99 -3.79 2.00 6.93
C LEU A 99 -4.20 0.62 7.48
N LYS A 100 -4.12 0.47 8.80
CA LYS A 100 -4.53 -0.77 9.48
C LYS A 100 -5.97 -1.15 9.15
N GLU A 101 -6.89 -0.19 9.16
CA GLU A 101 -8.30 -0.45 8.80
C GLU A 101 -8.44 -1.13 7.44
N LEU A 102 -7.72 -0.61 6.43
CA LEU A 102 -7.81 -1.14 5.08
C LEU A 102 -7.14 -2.51 4.96
N LEU A 103 -5.99 -2.68 5.58
CA LEU A 103 -5.28 -3.97 5.57
C LEU A 103 -6.10 -5.05 6.25
N ASP A 104 -6.77 -4.73 7.34
CA ASP A 104 -7.66 -5.68 8.03
C ASP A 104 -8.85 -6.08 7.15
N LYS A 105 -9.42 -5.13 6.41
CA LYS A 105 -10.51 -5.42 5.45
C LYS A 105 -10.03 -6.34 4.34
N ILE A 106 -8.84 -6.10 3.80
CA ILE A 106 -8.27 -6.94 2.75
C ILE A 106 -8.06 -8.37 3.27
N LEU A 107 -7.49 -8.51 4.47
CA LEU A 107 -7.28 -9.82 5.08
C LEU A 107 -8.59 -10.59 5.24
N ARG A 108 -9.64 -9.91 5.68
CA ARG A 108 -10.96 -10.55 5.80
C ARG A 108 -11.50 -11.01 4.45
N ARG A 109 -11.31 -10.21 3.39
CA ARG A 109 -11.77 -10.58 2.05
C ARG A 109 -11.07 -11.81 1.52
N ILE A 110 -9.75 -11.91 1.70
CA ILE A 110 -8.99 -13.05 1.17
C ILE A 110 -9.16 -14.32 2.01
N THR A 111 -9.46 -14.21 3.28
CA THR A 111 -9.66 -15.37 4.16
C THR A 111 -11.07 -15.94 4.06
N ASN A 112 -12.03 -15.17 3.59
CA ASN A 112 -13.44 -15.59 3.44
C ASN A 112 -13.78 -16.11 2.04
N GLU A 113 -12.80 -16.17 1.15
CA GLU A 113 -13.01 -16.67 -0.22
C GLU A 113 -12.79 -18.18 -0.34
#